data_00ac9ebbba9ff36f53dc949ff0d25120
#
_entry.id   00ac9ebbba9ff36f53dc949ff0d25120
#
_cell.length_a   1.000
_cell.length_b   1.000
_cell.length_c   1.000
_cell.angle_alpha   90.00
_cell.angle_beta   90.00
_cell.angle_gamma   90.00
#
_symmetry.space_group_name_H-M   'P 1'
#
loop_
_entity.id
_entity.type
_entity.pdbx_description
1 polymer ?
#
loop_
_entity_poly.entity_id
_entity_poly.type
_entity_poly.pdbx_seq_one_letter_code
_entity_poly.pdbx_strand_id
1 'polypeptide(L)'
;RAAHEIGMYVNYHSCGCVGNLIPYYIEAGFDFWEGQDNCNDKKALLDQYGSQLGQVSVYSPNPECTDEEYIRQITDTIKTYGPSGRYICWLVNTKPDCSIDPWEAIYVTGRKVLCGEV
;
A
#
# COMPACT_ATOMS: atom_id res chain seq x y z
N ARG A 1 11.57 19.21 3.92
CA ARG A 1 11.11 20.58 4.19
C ARG A 1 10.90 21.35 2.89
N ALA A 2 11.90 21.42 1.99
CA ALA A 2 11.78 22.12 0.69
C ALA A 2 10.65 21.52 -0.20
N ALA A 3 10.41 20.23 -0.17
CA ALA A 3 9.32 19.58 -0.90
C ALA A 3 7.94 20.08 -0.42
N HIS A 4 7.73 20.16 0.89
CA HIS A 4 6.47 20.65 1.47
C HIS A 4 6.22 22.13 1.16
N GLU A 5 7.27 22.94 1.09
CA GLU A 5 7.17 24.38 0.74
C GLU A 5 6.60 24.61 -0.67
N ILE A 6 6.70 23.61 -1.55
CA ILE A 6 6.12 23.65 -2.90
C ILE A 6 4.93 22.71 -3.08
N GLY A 7 4.34 22.23 -1.96
CA GLY A 7 3.13 21.41 -1.95
C GLY A 7 3.32 19.95 -2.34
N MET A 8 4.54 19.41 -2.26
CA MET A 8 4.82 18.00 -2.56
C MET A 8 4.80 17.15 -1.28
N TYR A 9 4.29 15.92 -1.41
CA TYR A 9 4.46 14.87 -0.41
C TYR A 9 5.83 14.18 -0.58
N VAL A 10 6.36 13.69 0.55
CA VAL A 10 7.63 12.97 0.56
C VAL A 10 7.39 11.51 0.93
N ASN A 11 7.69 10.61 -0.02
CA ASN A 11 7.72 9.18 0.23
C ASN A 11 9.16 8.72 0.53
N TYR A 12 9.34 7.95 1.58
CA TYR A 12 10.63 7.41 1.99
C TYR A 12 10.66 5.89 1.77
N HIS A 13 11.63 5.43 0.99
CA HIS A 13 11.88 4.01 0.77
C HIS A 13 12.93 3.48 1.74
N SER A 14 12.66 2.31 2.36
CA SER A 14 13.66 1.58 3.13
C SER A 14 13.45 0.07 3.02
N CYS A 15 14.56 -0.67 2.97
CA CYS A 15 14.56 -2.13 3.00
C CYS A 15 14.66 -2.66 4.44
N GLY A 16 14.30 -3.93 4.62
CA GLY A 16 14.45 -4.65 5.87
C GLY A 16 13.31 -4.48 6.88
N CYS A 17 13.49 -5.11 8.03
CA CYS A 17 12.54 -5.09 9.13
C CYS A 17 12.77 -3.83 9.98
N VAL A 18 12.19 -2.73 9.58
CA VAL A 18 12.44 -1.39 10.14
C VAL A 18 11.22 -0.76 10.83
N GLY A 19 10.19 -1.56 11.15
CA GLY A 19 8.96 -1.07 11.78
C GLY A 19 9.20 -0.28 13.08
N ASN A 20 10.27 -0.57 13.82
CA ASN A 20 10.67 0.16 15.00
C ASN A 20 11.25 1.57 14.72
N LEU A 21 11.55 1.89 13.47
CA LEU A 21 12.06 3.20 13.05
C LEU A 21 10.95 4.17 12.62
N ILE A 22 9.71 3.71 12.51
CA ILE A 22 8.58 4.53 12.07
C ILE A 22 8.45 5.85 12.84
N PRO A 23 8.59 5.90 14.18
CA PRO A 23 8.54 7.16 14.90
C PRO A 23 9.57 8.20 14.43
N TYR A 24 10.76 7.74 14.06
CA TYR A 24 11.82 8.63 13.53
C TYR A 24 11.53 9.13 12.12
N TYR A 25 10.84 8.32 11.29
CA TYR A 25 10.39 8.76 9.96
C TYR A 25 9.32 9.85 10.05
N ILE A 26 8.43 9.74 11.03
CA ILE A 26 7.43 10.76 11.34
C ILE A 26 8.10 12.05 11.80
N GLU A 27 9.07 11.96 12.74
CA GLU A 27 9.83 13.11 13.24
C GLU A 27 10.64 13.79 12.13
N ALA A 28 11.17 13.01 11.17
CA ALA A 28 11.88 13.52 10.00
C ALA A 28 10.96 14.25 9.00
N GLY A 29 9.62 14.10 9.15
CA GLY A 29 8.62 14.78 8.33
C GLY A 29 8.33 14.09 7.01
N PHE A 30 8.46 12.77 6.92
CA PHE A 30 7.97 11.99 5.78
C PHE A 30 6.46 11.84 5.84
N ASP A 31 5.82 11.85 4.66
CA ASP A 31 4.36 11.70 4.54
C ASP A 31 3.94 10.26 4.29
N PHE A 32 4.80 9.51 3.58
CA PHE A 32 4.60 8.10 3.25
C PHE A 32 5.88 7.31 3.45
N TRP A 33 5.71 6.04 3.80
CA TRP A 33 6.79 5.07 3.90
C TRP A 33 6.53 3.87 2.99
N GLU A 34 7.52 3.57 2.15
CA GLU A 34 7.55 2.41 1.28
C GLU A 34 8.54 1.39 1.85
N GLY A 35 8.04 0.43 2.61
CA GLY A 35 8.83 -0.63 3.23
C GLY A 35 8.51 -2.01 2.68
N GLN A 36 9.32 -3.01 3.02
CA GLN A 36 9.08 -4.39 2.65
C GLN A 36 7.90 -4.97 3.46
N ASP A 37 6.97 -5.63 2.75
CA ASP A 37 5.76 -6.18 3.35
C ASP A 37 6.01 -7.51 4.08
N ASN A 38 6.99 -8.29 3.63
CA ASN A 38 7.25 -9.64 4.13
C ASN A 38 7.88 -9.72 5.52
N CYS A 39 8.45 -8.64 6.02
CA CYS A 39 9.11 -8.62 7.34
C CYS A 39 8.61 -7.50 8.26
N ASN A 40 7.66 -6.69 7.82
CA ASN A 40 7.02 -5.65 8.62
C ASN A 40 5.51 -5.93 8.70
N ASP A 41 4.92 -5.87 9.88
CA ASP A 41 3.46 -5.92 10.02
C ASP A 41 2.86 -4.57 9.58
N LYS A 42 2.72 -4.42 8.26
CA LYS A 42 2.24 -3.20 7.63
C LYS A 42 0.86 -2.80 8.10
N LYS A 43 -0.03 -3.79 8.40
CA LYS A 43 -1.37 -3.49 8.88
C LYS A 43 -1.34 -2.91 10.29
N ALA A 44 -0.60 -3.53 11.21
CA ALA A 44 -0.45 -3.00 12.57
C ALA A 44 0.21 -1.61 12.57
N LEU A 45 1.23 -1.40 11.73
CA LEU A 45 1.89 -0.11 11.60
C LEU A 45 0.96 0.96 11.01
N LEU A 46 0.10 0.61 10.04
CA LEU A 46 -0.89 1.53 9.49
C LEU A 46 -1.96 1.88 10.53
N ASP A 47 -2.42 0.91 11.32
CA ASP A 47 -3.39 1.16 12.39
C ASP A 47 -2.81 2.06 13.48
N GLN A 48 -1.54 1.89 13.81
CA GLN A 48 -0.88 2.66 14.87
C GLN A 48 -0.45 4.06 14.41
N TYR A 49 0.10 4.19 13.21
CA TYR A 49 0.78 5.41 12.75
C TYR A 49 0.16 6.05 11.51
N GLY A 50 -0.85 5.44 10.90
CA GLY A 50 -1.40 5.86 9.61
C GLY A 50 -1.95 7.29 9.60
N SER A 51 -2.38 7.84 10.75
CA SER A 51 -2.78 9.24 10.85
C SER A 51 -1.63 10.24 10.62
N GLN A 52 -0.38 9.80 10.82
CA GLN A 52 0.82 10.63 10.71
C GLN A 52 1.70 10.23 9.51
N LEU A 53 1.76 8.93 9.20
CA LEU A 53 2.60 8.37 8.12
C LEU A 53 1.77 7.37 7.31
N GLY A 54 1.46 7.72 6.06
CA GLY A 54 0.83 6.80 5.13
C GLY A 54 1.79 5.69 4.69
N GLN A 55 1.25 4.67 4.03
CA GLN A 55 2.06 3.56 3.53
C GLN A 55 1.93 3.37 2.03
N VAL A 56 3.06 3.11 1.39
CA VAL A 56 3.14 2.56 0.04
C VAL A 56 3.50 1.09 0.17
N SER A 57 2.65 0.21 -0.34
CA SER A 57 2.88 -1.22 -0.32
C SER A 57 3.32 -1.70 -1.70
N VAL A 58 4.48 -2.35 -1.75
CA VAL A 58 4.95 -3.06 -2.95
C VAL A 58 4.41 -4.48 -2.87
N TYR A 59 3.19 -4.66 -3.34
CA TYR A 59 2.46 -5.91 -3.20
C TYR A 59 2.72 -6.85 -4.39
N SER A 60 3.11 -8.08 -4.09
CA SER A 60 3.36 -9.16 -5.05
C SER A 60 2.45 -10.33 -4.74
N PRO A 61 1.30 -10.47 -5.43
CA PRO A 61 0.41 -11.62 -5.22
C PRO A 61 1.07 -12.94 -5.65
N ASN A 62 0.62 -14.04 -5.05
CA ASN A 62 1.06 -15.38 -5.48
C ASN A 62 0.50 -15.68 -6.88
N PRO A 63 1.35 -15.94 -7.90
CA PRO A 63 0.91 -16.25 -9.24
C PRO A 63 0.42 -17.69 -9.44
N GLU A 64 0.76 -18.61 -8.51
CA GLU A 64 0.42 -20.04 -8.58
C GLU A 64 -1.02 -20.29 -8.10
N CYS A 65 -2.00 -19.71 -8.81
CA CYS A 65 -3.42 -19.80 -8.47
C CYS A 65 -4.26 -19.50 -9.73
N THR A 66 -5.60 -19.63 -9.64
CA THR A 66 -6.51 -19.23 -10.73
C THR A 66 -6.48 -17.70 -10.91
N ASP A 67 -6.98 -17.23 -12.07
CA ASP A 67 -7.03 -15.78 -12.34
C ASP A 67 -7.95 -15.07 -11.36
N GLU A 68 -9.09 -15.67 -11.00
CA GLU A 68 -10.03 -15.15 -10.01
C GLU A 68 -9.40 -15.05 -8.62
N GLU A 69 -8.63 -16.06 -8.23
CA GLU A 69 -7.91 -16.05 -6.96
C GLU A 69 -6.81 -14.97 -6.93
N TYR A 70 -6.09 -14.81 -8.04
CA TYR A 70 -5.08 -13.77 -8.19
C TYR A 70 -5.69 -12.37 -7.99
N ILE A 71 -6.81 -12.09 -8.67
CA ILE A 71 -7.53 -10.83 -8.54
C ILE A 71 -8.12 -10.66 -7.13
N ARG A 72 -8.60 -11.74 -6.51
CA ARG A 72 -9.10 -11.70 -5.14
C ARG A 72 -8.02 -11.27 -4.16
N GLN A 73 -6.81 -11.81 -4.24
CA GLN A 73 -5.67 -11.41 -3.41
C GLN A 73 -5.43 -9.90 -3.50
N ILE A 74 -5.44 -9.34 -4.71
CA ILE A 74 -5.24 -7.90 -4.95
C ILE A 74 -6.37 -7.08 -4.33
N THR A 75 -7.62 -7.44 -4.61
CA THR A 75 -8.78 -6.68 -4.15
C THR A 75 -8.97 -6.76 -2.64
N ASP A 76 -8.66 -7.89 -2.00
CA ASP A 76 -8.71 -8.03 -0.55
C ASP A 76 -7.63 -7.18 0.15
N THR A 77 -6.46 -7.06 -0.46
CA THR A 77 -5.42 -6.13 0.01
C THR A 77 -5.93 -4.69 0.01
N ILE A 78 -6.55 -4.25 -1.09
CA ILE A 78 -7.10 -2.89 -1.18
C ILE A 78 -8.22 -2.65 -0.17
N LYS A 79 -9.12 -3.64 0.03
CA LYS A 79 -10.19 -3.55 1.03
C LYS A 79 -9.66 -3.49 2.46
N THR A 80 -8.54 -4.16 2.71
CA THR A 80 -7.91 -4.21 4.04
C THR A 80 -7.21 -2.90 4.40
N TYR A 81 -6.46 -2.32 3.46
CA TYR A 81 -5.61 -1.15 3.72
C TYR A 81 -6.24 0.17 3.27
N GLY A 82 -7.03 0.14 2.20
CA GLY A 82 -7.61 1.31 1.56
C GLY A 82 -8.51 2.18 2.45
N PRO A 83 -9.34 1.62 3.36
CA PRO A 83 -10.22 2.41 4.22
C PRO A 83 -9.50 3.44 5.10
N SER A 84 -8.20 3.25 5.33
CA SER A 84 -7.37 4.23 6.05
C SER A 84 -7.28 5.59 5.36
N GLY A 85 -7.49 5.64 4.02
CA GLY A 85 -7.22 6.81 3.19
C GLY A 85 -5.74 7.21 3.09
N ARG A 86 -4.84 6.42 3.68
CA ARG A 86 -3.40 6.69 3.78
C ARG A 86 -2.58 5.53 3.21
N TYR A 87 -3.11 4.87 2.18
CA TYR A 87 -2.50 3.71 1.55
C TYR A 87 -2.38 3.91 0.04
N ILE A 88 -1.21 3.63 -0.49
CA ILE A 88 -0.92 3.60 -1.93
C ILE A 88 -0.57 2.16 -2.30
N CYS A 89 -1.38 1.55 -3.16
CA CYS A 89 -1.12 0.22 -3.69
C CYS A 89 -0.18 0.32 -4.90
N TRP A 90 1.01 -0.27 -4.77
CA TRP A 90 1.91 -0.50 -5.89
C TRP A 90 1.98 -2.00 -6.14
N LEU A 91 1.33 -2.44 -7.23
CA LEU A 91 1.30 -3.84 -7.61
C LEU A 91 2.54 -4.21 -8.44
N VAL A 92 3.22 -5.27 -8.03
CA VAL A 92 4.13 -6.02 -8.91
C VAL A 92 3.31 -7.12 -9.58
N ASN A 93 2.99 -6.96 -10.87
CA ASN A 93 2.22 -7.96 -11.60
C ASN A 93 3.08 -9.22 -11.83
N THR A 94 2.85 -10.25 -11.03
CA THR A 94 3.55 -11.53 -11.06
C THR A 94 2.89 -12.56 -11.99
N LYS A 95 1.70 -12.25 -12.54
CA LYS A 95 0.93 -13.11 -13.45
C LYS A 95 0.53 -12.33 -14.72
N PRO A 96 1.49 -12.10 -15.65
CA PRO A 96 1.25 -11.23 -16.81
C PRO A 96 0.27 -11.83 -17.84
N ASP A 97 0.00 -13.14 -17.75
CA ASP A 97 -0.96 -13.88 -18.56
C ASP A 97 -2.36 -13.99 -17.93
N CYS A 98 -2.60 -13.30 -16.83
CA CYS A 98 -3.92 -13.24 -16.20
C CYS A 98 -4.95 -12.69 -17.18
N SER A 99 -6.05 -13.43 -17.38
CA SER A 99 -7.14 -13.03 -18.29
C SER A 99 -7.99 -11.87 -17.78
N ILE A 100 -7.89 -11.57 -16.49
CA ILE A 100 -8.57 -10.44 -15.84
C ILE A 100 -7.56 -9.34 -15.60
N ASP A 101 -7.85 -8.11 -16.05
CA ASP A 101 -6.93 -6.97 -15.88
C ASP A 101 -6.77 -6.60 -14.40
N PRO A 102 -5.58 -6.80 -13.81
CA PRO A 102 -5.35 -6.49 -12.40
C PRO A 102 -5.38 -4.99 -12.12
N TRP A 103 -5.03 -4.15 -13.10
CA TRP A 103 -5.05 -2.69 -12.93
C TRP A 103 -6.46 -2.13 -12.89
N GLU A 104 -7.36 -2.67 -13.73
CA GLU A 104 -8.77 -2.35 -13.66
C GLU A 104 -9.37 -2.80 -12.31
N ALA A 105 -9.02 -3.99 -11.84
CA ALA A 105 -9.48 -4.49 -10.54
C ALA A 105 -9.04 -3.58 -9.38
N ILE A 106 -7.80 -3.08 -9.40
CA ILE A 106 -7.28 -2.11 -8.43
C ILE A 106 -8.11 -0.83 -8.48
N TYR A 107 -8.28 -0.26 -9.67
CA TYR A 107 -8.99 1.00 -9.85
C TYR A 107 -10.44 0.92 -9.38
N VAL A 108 -11.18 -0.09 -9.84
CA VAL A 108 -12.59 -0.28 -9.50
C VAL A 108 -12.76 -0.51 -7.99
N THR A 109 -11.92 -1.38 -7.40
CA THR A 109 -12.00 -1.68 -5.97
C THR A 109 -11.61 -0.46 -5.12
N GLY A 110 -10.55 0.25 -5.49
CA GLY A 110 -10.12 1.45 -4.80
C GLY A 110 -11.20 2.54 -4.78
N ARG A 111 -11.88 2.75 -5.90
CA ARG A 111 -13.01 3.67 -5.95
C ARG A 111 -14.15 3.27 -5.03
N LYS A 112 -14.54 2.00 -5.01
CA LYS A 112 -15.59 1.49 -4.11
C LYS A 112 -15.23 1.70 -2.65
N VAL A 113 -13.99 1.42 -2.27
CA VAL A 113 -13.48 1.65 -0.90
C VAL A 113 -13.58 3.14 -0.54
N LEU A 114 -13.14 4.04 -1.42
CA LEU A 114 -13.17 5.48 -1.19
C LEU A 114 -14.61 6.04 -1.10
N CYS A 115 -15.55 5.43 -1.81
CA CYS A 115 -16.97 5.79 -1.77
C CYS A 115 -17.74 5.11 -0.62
N GLY A 116 -17.10 4.25 0.16
CA GLY A 116 -17.74 3.51 1.25
C GLY A 116 -18.73 2.41 0.78
N GLU A 117 -18.51 1.87 -0.42
CA GLU A 117 -19.38 0.85 -1.04
C GLU A 117 -18.94 -0.58 -0.71
N VAL A 118 -17.80 -0.74 -0.08
CA VAL A 118 -17.22 -2.02 0.37
C VAL A 118 -16.46 -1.83 1.67
#